data_04cd88f64aa192428884ad04e09ef74e
#
_entry.id   04cd88f64aa192428884ad04e09ef74e
#
_cell.length_a   1.000
_cell.length_b   1.000
_cell.length_c   1.000
_cell.angle_alpha   90.00
_cell.angle_beta   90.00
_cell.angle_gamma   90.00
#
_symmetry.space_group_name_H-M   'P 1'
#
loop_
_entity.id
_entity.type
_entity.pdbx_description
1 polymer ?
#
loop_
_entity_poly.entity_id
_entity_poly.type
_entity_poly.pdbx_seq_one_letter_code
_entity_poly.pdbx_strand_id
1 'polypeptide(L)'
;MLLDEASPGAWLPMLSVALFVSSVLNLYVLAHVQGRHGALANWRRVLLVISHPDDESMFFGPTIQALRRAGARTHILCLSNGDADGLGAVREKELEIARKFLGVDSSEVVNDSKLKDGFKEAWPEETIAAHVEASVRRLDANVVLTFDAKGVSGHPNHVAAYRGVRRWAAAAQKISASPETWALVTVNPLRKFLTFGDVFASFALESHVLVAATSAMEVRRAMSLHRSQWVWYRKLFVVFSRYAYVNSLRRL
;
A
#
# COMPACT_ATOMS: atom_id res chain seq x y z
N MET A 1 51.10 19.14 18.80
CA MET A 1 50.37 18.85 17.56
C MET A 1 48.90 19.00 17.91
N LEU A 2 48.37 20.23 17.68
CA LEU A 2 47.03 20.64 18.07
C LEU A 2 46.04 20.04 17.09
N LEU A 3 45.17 19.16 17.55
CA LEU A 3 43.98 18.77 16.79
C LEU A 3 43.04 19.99 16.80
N ASP A 4 42.88 20.60 15.63
CA ASP A 4 41.99 21.72 15.39
C ASP A 4 40.56 21.21 15.65
N GLU A 5 39.98 21.58 16.80
CA GLU A 5 38.55 21.32 17.08
C GLU A 5 37.73 22.15 16.09
N ALA A 6 37.23 21.47 15.06
CA ALA A 6 36.29 22.09 14.12
C ALA A 6 35.11 22.64 14.94
N SER A 7 34.91 23.97 14.89
CA SER A 7 33.86 24.66 15.62
C SER A 7 32.50 23.98 15.35
N PRO A 8 31.65 23.76 16.38
CA PRO A 8 30.36 23.06 16.21
C PRO A 8 29.40 23.68 15.18
N GLY A 9 29.69 24.86 14.68
CA GLY A 9 28.90 25.57 13.66
C GLY A 9 29.30 25.30 12.20
N ALA A 10 30.49 24.71 11.96
CA ALA A 10 31.02 24.58 10.58
C ALA A 10 30.27 23.58 9.70
N TRP A 11 29.60 22.60 10.28
CA TRP A 11 28.85 21.56 9.57
C TRP A 11 27.34 21.82 9.44
N LEU A 12 26.78 22.82 10.16
CA LEU A 12 25.38 23.22 10.00
C LEU A 12 25.05 23.68 8.57
N PRO A 13 25.84 24.54 7.89
CA PRO A 13 25.58 24.91 6.50
C PRO A 13 25.74 23.72 5.56
N MET A 14 26.69 22.80 5.78
CA MET A 14 26.86 21.60 4.97
C MET A 14 25.65 20.65 5.12
N LEU A 15 25.13 20.49 6.33
CA LEU A 15 23.93 19.71 6.59
C LEU A 15 22.69 20.35 5.90
N SER A 16 22.58 21.68 5.96
CA SER A 16 21.48 22.40 5.31
C SER A 16 21.53 22.25 3.79
N VAL A 17 22.71 22.35 3.17
CA VAL A 17 22.91 22.12 1.73
C VAL A 17 22.60 20.67 1.37
N ALA A 18 23.06 19.70 2.15
CA ALA A 18 22.78 18.29 1.91
C ALA A 18 21.27 17.98 1.97
N LEU A 19 20.57 18.53 2.94
CA LEU A 19 19.11 18.40 3.07
C LEU A 19 18.37 19.08 1.92
N PHE A 20 18.81 20.26 1.49
CA PHE A 20 18.25 20.97 0.34
C PHE A 20 18.45 20.16 -0.96
N VAL A 21 19.68 19.71 -1.25
CA VAL A 21 19.99 18.91 -2.44
C VAL A 21 19.19 17.59 -2.41
N SER A 22 19.13 16.93 -1.26
CA SER A 22 18.31 15.72 -1.09
C SER A 22 16.82 16.00 -1.39
N SER A 23 16.30 17.13 -0.90
CA SER A 23 14.90 17.52 -1.14
C SER A 23 14.63 17.80 -2.62
N VAL A 24 15.50 18.55 -3.29
CA VAL A 24 15.40 18.85 -4.74
C VAL A 24 15.47 17.55 -5.54
N LEU A 25 16.42 16.66 -5.23
CA LEU A 25 16.59 15.38 -5.91
C LEU A 25 15.35 14.48 -5.72
N ASN A 26 14.78 14.46 -4.51
CA ASN A 26 13.56 13.72 -4.25
C ASN A 26 12.36 14.29 -5.01
N LEU A 27 12.21 15.61 -5.09
CA LEU A 27 11.17 16.25 -5.89
C LEU A 27 11.33 15.94 -7.38
N TYR A 28 12.55 15.96 -7.88
CA TYR A 28 12.87 15.59 -9.26
C TYR A 28 12.50 14.12 -9.54
N VAL A 29 12.89 13.19 -8.65
CA VAL A 29 12.55 11.77 -8.77
C VAL A 29 11.05 11.56 -8.69
N LEU A 30 10.35 12.21 -7.76
CA LEU A 30 8.90 12.15 -7.64
C LEU A 30 8.20 12.61 -8.91
N ALA A 31 8.65 13.73 -9.50
CA ALA A 31 8.12 14.24 -10.77
C ALA A 31 8.36 13.24 -11.93
N HIS A 32 9.54 12.63 -11.99
CA HIS A 32 9.87 11.63 -13.01
C HIS A 32 9.09 10.31 -12.83
N VAL A 33 8.93 9.84 -11.60
CA VAL A 33 8.14 8.66 -11.28
C VAL A 33 6.66 8.90 -11.63
N GLN A 34 6.14 10.08 -11.35
CA GLN A 34 4.79 10.47 -11.75
C GLN A 34 4.59 10.49 -13.27
N GLY A 35 5.63 10.83 -14.05
CA GLY A 35 5.59 10.79 -15.52
C GLY A 35 5.63 9.39 -16.13
N ARG A 36 6.03 8.35 -15.38
CA ARG A 36 6.17 6.96 -15.88
C ARG A 36 4.92 6.09 -15.67
N HIS A 37 3.75 6.68 -15.56
CA HIS A 37 2.48 5.94 -15.38
C HIS A 37 2.05 5.04 -16.54
N GLY A 38 2.89 4.88 -17.58
CA GLY A 38 2.63 3.95 -18.68
C GLY A 38 2.33 2.51 -18.23
N ALA A 39 2.94 2.07 -17.11
CA ALA A 39 2.68 0.74 -16.55
C ALA A 39 1.22 0.58 -16.04
N LEU A 40 0.56 1.66 -15.62
CA LEU A 40 -0.82 1.65 -15.14
C LEU A 40 -1.84 1.95 -16.25
N ALA A 41 -1.39 2.27 -17.47
CA ALA A 41 -2.29 2.69 -18.56
C ALA A 41 -3.35 1.64 -18.94
N ASN A 42 -3.03 0.37 -18.73
CA ASN A 42 -3.92 -0.76 -19.01
C ASN A 42 -4.75 -1.21 -17.79
N TRP A 43 -4.55 -0.60 -16.64
CA TRP A 43 -5.25 -0.94 -15.41
C TRP A 43 -6.60 -0.22 -15.38
N ARG A 44 -7.61 -0.88 -15.90
CA ARG A 44 -8.95 -0.27 -16.06
C ARG A 44 -9.89 -0.58 -14.92
N ARG A 45 -9.88 -1.82 -14.44
CA ARG A 45 -10.69 -2.32 -13.32
C ARG A 45 -9.79 -3.09 -12.37
N VAL A 46 -9.49 -2.48 -11.25
CA VAL A 46 -8.52 -2.98 -10.27
C VAL A 46 -9.26 -3.49 -9.04
N LEU A 47 -9.02 -4.74 -8.70
CA LEU A 47 -9.43 -5.32 -7.43
C LEU A 47 -8.25 -5.24 -6.44
N LEU A 48 -8.36 -4.37 -5.45
CA LEU A 48 -7.42 -4.27 -4.34
C LEU A 48 -7.87 -5.19 -3.22
N VAL A 49 -7.09 -6.25 -2.96
CA VAL A 49 -7.34 -7.23 -1.90
C VAL A 49 -6.51 -6.86 -0.67
N ILE A 50 -7.18 -6.51 0.41
CA ILE A 50 -6.59 -6.12 1.70
C ILE A 50 -7.11 -7.02 2.83
N SER A 51 -6.45 -6.99 3.96
CA SER A 51 -6.80 -7.83 5.10
C SER A 51 -7.81 -7.18 6.03
N HIS A 52 -7.59 -5.89 6.37
CA HIS A 52 -8.38 -5.17 7.36
C HIS A 52 -8.77 -3.77 6.87
N PRO A 53 -9.86 -3.20 7.41
CA PRO A 53 -10.17 -1.79 7.19
C PRO A 53 -9.07 -0.90 7.80
N ASP A 54 -8.41 -0.10 7.01
CA ASP A 54 -7.29 0.83 7.19
C ASP A 54 -6.06 0.51 6.32
N ASP A 55 -5.92 -0.72 5.84
CA ASP A 55 -4.79 -1.14 5.00
C ASP A 55 -4.69 -0.31 3.70
N GLU A 56 -5.84 0.01 3.09
CA GLU A 56 -5.91 0.81 1.86
C GLU A 56 -5.29 2.19 2.06
N SER A 57 -5.53 2.79 3.22
CA SER A 57 -5.01 4.11 3.59
C SER A 57 -3.56 4.04 4.06
N MET A 58 -3.20 3.02 4.87
CA MET A 58 -1.85 2.88 5.41
C MET A 58 -0.81 2.49 4.37
N PHE A 59 -1.18 1.60 3.43
CA PHE A 59 -0.19 0.95 2.56
C PHE A 59 -0.38 1.27 1.09
N PHE A 60 -1.61 1.46 0.61
CA PHE A 60 -1.91 1.59 -0.80
C PHE A 60 -2.29 3.01 -1.23
N GLY A 61 -2.26 3.98 -0.33
CA GLY A 61 -2.64 5.37 -0.61
C GLY A 61 -2.02 5.95 -1.89
N PRO A 62 -0.68 5.88 -2.10
CA PRO A 62 -0.04 6.32 -3.33
C PRO A 62 -0.58 5.62 -4.59
N THR A 63 -0.79 4.30 -4.50
CA THR A 63 -1.31 3.50 -5.61
C THR A 63 -2.75 3.88 -5.94
N ILE A 64 -3.62 4.04 -4.94
CA ILE A 64 -5.02 4.45 -5.16
C ILE A 64 -5.08 5.83 -5.82
N GLN A 65 -4.26 6.79 -5.37
CA GLN A 65 -4.17 8.11 -6.01
C GLN A 65 -3.75 8.02 -7.48
N ALA A 66 -2.77 7.17 -7.79
CA ALA A 66 -2.30 6.98 -9.15
C ALA A 66 -3.37 6.32 -10.05
N LEU A 67 -4.07 5.31 -9.53
CA LEU A 67 -5.18 4.63 -10.22
C LEU A 67 -6.32 5.61 -10.52
N ARG A 68 -6.72 6.42 -9.54
CA ARG A 68 -7.72 7.47 -9.72
C ARG A 68 -7.32 8.45 -10.83
N ARG A 69 -6.07 8.89 -10.86
CA ARG A 69 -5.55 9.80 -11.92
C ARG A 69 -5.51 9.14 -13.28
N ALA A 70 -5.24 7.84 -13.35
CA ALA A 70 -5.28 7.07 -14.59
C ALA A 70 -6.71 6.77 -15.07
N GLY A 71 -7.74 7.16 -14.30
CA GLY A 71 -9.14 6.87 -14.60
C GLY A 71 -9.52 5.40 -14.43
N ALA A 72 -8.75 4.64 -13.67
CA ALA A 72 -9.04 3.25 -13.34
C ALA A 72 -10.19 3.17 -12.32
N ARG A 73 -11.11 2.24 -12.52
CA ARG A 73 -12.08 1.87 -11.50
C ARG A 73 -11.40 0.98 -10.46
N THR A 74 -11.46 1.39 -9.21
CA THR A 74 -10.83 0.66 -8.11
C THR A 74 -11.87 0.12 -7.16
N HIS A 75 -11.75 -1.16 -6.82
CA HIS A 75 -12.65 -1.86 -5.91
C HIS A 75 -11.83 -2.50 -4.81
N ILE A 76 -12.27 -2.41 -3.56
CA ILE A 76 -11.63 -3.04 -2.41
C ILE A 76 -12.36 -4.32 -2.04
N LEU A 77 -11.61 -5.42 -1.91
CA LEU A 77 -12.02 -6.64 -1.22
C LEU A 77 -11.25 -6.69 0.11
N CYS A 78 -11.92 -6.37 1.19
CA CYS A 78 -11.39 -6.45 2.55
C CYS A 78 -11.76 -7.80 3.15
N LEU A 79 -10.77 -8.64 3.44
CA LEU A 79 -10.96 -10.05 3.79
C LEU A 79 -11.49 -10.27 5.21
N SER A 80 -11.35 -9.28 6.09
CA SER A 80 -11.91 -9.29 7.45
C SER A 80 -12.39 -7.90 7.81
N ASN A 81 -13.40 -7.82 8.67
CA ASN A 81 -13.84 -6.53 9.21
C ASN A 81 -12.95 -5.98 10.36
N GLY A 82 -11.89 -6.73 10.74
CA GLY A 82 -10.95 -6.26 11.75
C GLY A 82 -11.51 -6.32 13.17
N ASP A 83 -12.29 -7.32 13.51
CA ASP A 83 -13.06 -7.41 14.77
C ASP A 83 -12.28 -8.02 15.96
N ALA A 84 -10.96 -8.05 15.92
CA ALA A 84 -10.16 -8.60 17.04
C ALA A 84 -10.46 -7.91 18.38
N ASP A 85 -10.79 -6.61 18.34
CA ASP A 85 -11.11 -5.79 19.52
C ASP A 85 -12.62 -5.50 19.66
N GLY A 86 -13.49 -6.21 18.94
CA GLY A 86 -14.94 -5.99 18.97
C GLY A 86 -15.39 -4.71 18.24
N LEU A 87 -14.57 -4.17 17.34
CA LEU A 87 -14.82 -2.92 16.62
C LEU A 87 -15.19 -3.12 15.14
N GLY A 88 -15.43 -4.34 14.69
CA GLY A 88 -15.64 -4.68 13.29
C GLY A 88 -16.69 -3.81 12.62
N ALA A 89 -17.89 -3.69 13.20
CA ALA A 89 -18.96 -2.88 12.62
C ALA A 89 -18.64 -1.37 12.55
N VAL A 90 -17.77 -0.86 13.44
CA VAL A 90 -17.27 0.52 13.39
C VAL A 90 -16.27 0.66 12.24
N ARG A 91 -15.34 -0.27 12.14
CA ARG A 91 -14.28 -0.27 11.13
C ARG A 91 -14.82 -0.41 9.70
N GLU A 92 -15.89 -1.20 9.50
CA GLU A 92 -16.59 -1.27 8.21
C GLU A 92 -17.12 0.10 7.76
N LYS A 93 -17.73 0.86 8.67
CA LYS A 93 -18.23 2.22 8.40
C LYS A 93 -17.09 3.21 8.11
N GLU A 94 -15.99 3.06 8.83
CA GLU A 94 -14.79 3.89 8.64
C GLU A 94 -14.15 3.61 7.27
N LEU A 95 -14.07 2.34 6.84
CA LEU A 95 -13.63 1.96 5.50
C LEU A 95 -14.50 2.59 4.41
N GLU A 96 -15.83 2.57 4.58
CA GLU A 96 -16.77 3.16 3.62
C GLU A 96 -16.56 4.68 3.48
N ILE A 97 -16.26 5.37 4.60
CA ILE A 97 -15.95 6.81 4.59
C ILE A 97 -14.60 7.06 3.91
N ALA A 98 -13.56 6.29 4.28
CA ALA A 98 -12.20 6.43 3.74
C ALA A 98 -12.16 6.13 2.24
N ARG A 99 -12.81 5.05 1.77
CA ARG A 99 -12.86 4.72 0.35
C ARG A 99 -13.50 5.83 -0.49
N LYS A 100 -14.63 6.42 -0.02
CA LYS A 100 -15.28 7.55 -0.70
C LYS A 100 -14.35 8.75 -0.79
N PHE A 101 -13.64 9.05 0.28
CA PHE A 101 -12.65 10.13 0.31
C PHE A 101 -11.52 9.89 -0.68
N LEU A 102 -11.01 8.66 -0.78
CA LEU A 102 -9.95 8.27 -1.71
C LEU A 102 -10.44 8.16 -3.18
N GLY A 103 -11.74 8.20 -3.42
CA GLY A 103 -12.32 8.04 -4.75
C GLY A 103 -12.29 6.59 -5.25
N VAL A 104 -12.38 5.62 -4.35
CA VAL A 104 -12.52 4.20 -4.65
C VAL A 104 -14.00 3.90 -4.95
N ASP A 105 -14.28 3.18 -6.03
CA ASP A 105 -15.65 2.98 -6.55
C ASP A 105 -16.53 2.15 -5.61
N SER A 106 -16.00 1.07 -5.04
CA SER A 106 -16.73 0.25 -4.07
C SER A 106 -15.79 -0.49 -3.11
N SER A 107 -16.34 -0.92 -1.99
CA SER A 107 -15.70 -1.86 -1.09
C SER A 107 -16.65 -2.99 -0.71
N GLU A 108 -16.11 -4.17 -0.54
CA GLU A 108 -16.77 -5.34 0.02
C GLU A 108 -15.96 -5.79 1.23
N VAL A 109 -16.59 -5.99 2.36
CA VAL A 109 -15.97 -6.59 3.54
C VAL A 109 -16.49 -8.01 3.67
N VAL A 110 -15.55 -8.96 3.64
CA VAL A 110 -15.86 -10.38 3.81
C VAL A 110 -16.09 -10.64 5.29
N ASN A 111 -17.24 -11.19 5.62
CA ASN A 111 -17.59 -11.61 6.98
C ASN A 111 -17.65 -13.13 7.06
N ASP A 112 -16.53 -13.78 6.74
CA ASP A 112 -16.38 -15.24 6.78
C ASP A 112 -15.78 -15.66 8.12
N SER A 113 -16.44 -16.59 8.80
CA SER A 113 -15.97 -17.12 10.09
C SER A 113 -14.58 -17.77 10.03
N LYS A 114 -14.10 -18.12 8.85
CA LYS A 114 -12.75 -18.65 8.60
C LYS A 114 -11.68 -17.56 8.42
N LEU A 115 -12.07 -16.28 8.29
CA LEU A 115 -11.19 -15.15 8.06
C LEU A 115 -11.24 -14.13 9.20
N LYS A 116 -11.24 -14.62 10.44
CA LYS A 116 -11.24 -13.77 11.64
C LYS A 116 -9.95 -12.99 11.76
N ASP A 117 -10.04 -11.73 12.19
CA ASP A 117 -8.87 -10.91 12.49
C ASP A 117 -8.12 -11.48 13.70
N GLY A 118 -6.79 -11.51 13.63
CA GLY A 118 -5.94 -11.91 14.75
C GLY A 118 -4.61 -12.52 14.34
N PHE A 119 -3.61 -12.35 15.22
CA PHE A 119 -2.25 -12.88 14.98
C PHE A 119 -2.15 -14.40 15.00
N LYS A 120 -3.11 -15.08 15.63
CA LYS A 120 -3.14 -16.55 15.76
C LYS A 120 -4.12 -17.21 14.78
N GLU A 121 -4.86 -16.42 14.03
CA GLU A 121 -5.89 -16.91 13.13
C GLU A 121 -5.27 -17.34 11.81
N ALA A 122 -5.41 -18.63 11.51
CA ALA A 122 -4.94 -19.19 10.24
C ALA A 122 -6.04 -19.06 9.19
N TRP A 123 -5.80 -18.26 8.17
CA TRP A 123 -6.74 -18.09 7.05
C TRP A 123 -6.50 -19.12 5.96
N PRO A 124 -7.50 -19.94 5.59
CA PRO A 124 -7.36 -20.90 4.50
C PRO A 124 -7.19 -20.20 3.15
N GLU A 125 -6.14 -20.55 2.43
CA GLU A 125 -5.84 -19.99 1.11
C GLU A 125 -6.98 -20.20 0.11
N GLU A 126 -7.66 -21.34 0.18
CA GLU A 126 -8.80 -21.71 -0.65
C GLU A 126 -9.99 -20.77 -0.44
N THR A 127 -10.27 -20.41 0.81
CA THR A 127 -11.36 -19.48 1.16
C THR A 127 -11.08 -18.10 0.56
N ILE A 128 -9.87 -17.61 0.72
CA ILE A 128 -9.46 -16.31 0.13
C ILE A 128 -9.54 -16.38 -1.41
N ALA A 129 -9.00 -17.44 -2.01
CA ALA A 129 -9.03 -17.64 -3.46
C ALA A 129 -10.46 -17.64 -4.02
N ALA A 130 -11.41 -18.25 -3.31
CA ALA A 130 -12.82 -18.27 -3.71
C ALA A 130 -13.46 -16.86 -3.68
N HIS A 131 -13.19 -16.07 -2.63
CA HIS A 131 -13.67 -14.68 -2.55
C HIS A 131 -13.06 -13.79 -3.64
N VAL A 132 -11.76 -13.96 -3.92
CA VAL A 132 -11.06 -13.25 -5.00
C VAL A 132 -11.69 -13.59 -6.36
N GLU A 133 -11.91 -14.87 -6.65
CA GLU A 133 -12.52 -15.32 -7.90
C GLU A 133 -13.93 -14.75 -8.09
N ALA A 134 -14.76 -14.80 -7.05
CA ALA A 134 -16.10 -14.25 -7.08
C ALA A 134 -16.09 -12.73 -7.38
N SER A 135 -15.19 -11.98 -6.73
CA SER A 135 -15.05 -10.54 -6.91
C SER A 135 -14.47 -10.19 -8.29
N VAL A 136 -13.46 -10.93 -8.77
CA VAL A 136 -12.89 -10.73 -10.11
C VAL A 136 -13.96 -10.90 -11.19
N ARG A 137 -14.75 -11.97 -11.12
CA ARG A 137 -15.83 -12.23 -12.09
C ARG A 137 -16.92 -11.16 -12.03
N ARG A 138 -17.38 -10.82 -10.83
CA ARG A 138 -18.45 -9.83 -10.65
C ARG A 138 -18.07 -8.44 -11.17
N LEU A 139 -16.80 -8.05 -10.98
CA LEU A 139 -16.29 -6.72 -11.33
C LEU A 139 -15.63 -6.68 -12.71
N ASP A 140 -15.49 -7.83 -13.37
CA ASP A 140 -14.70 -7.99 -14.60
C ASP A 140 -13.30 -7.33 -14.43
N ALA A 141 -12.66 -7.60 -13.29
CA ALA A 141 -11.39 -6.99 -12.95
C ALA A 141 -10.28 -7.50 -13.89
N ASN A 142 -9.48 -6.59 -14.42
CA ASN A 142 -8.33 -6.93 -15.26
C ASN A 142 -6.99 -6.88 -14.51
N VAL A 143 -7.02 -6.38 -13.27
CA VAL A 143 -5.85 -6.37 -12.37
C VAL A 143 -6.30 -6.73 -10.97
N VAL A 144 -5.50 -7.57 -10.30
CA VAL A 144 -5.62 -7.86 -8.86
C VAL A 144 -4.35 -7.39 -8.17
N LEU A 145 -4.49 -6.61 -7.11
CA LEU A 145 -3.40 -6.05 -6.33
C LEU A 145 -3.54 -6.46 -4.86
N THR A 146 -2.44 -6.87 -4.23
CA THR A 146 -2.41 -7.25 -2.82
C THR A 146 -1.03 -7.03 -2.20
N PHE A 147 -0.79 -7.54 -1.00
CA PHE A 147 0.50 -7.58 -0.32
C PHE A 147 1.47 -8.58 -1.00
N ASP A 148 2.75 -8.54 -0.61
CA ASP A 148 3.71 -9.57 -0.98
C ASP A 148 3.84 -10.67 0.10
N ALA A 149 4.74 -11.62 -0.13
CA ALA A 149 4.97 -12.76 0.76
C ALA A 149 5.40 -12.38 2.19
N LYS A 150 5.85 -11.14 2.41
CA LYS A 150 6.24 -10.62 3.73
C LYS A 150 5.15 -9.74 4.35
N GLY A 151 4.06 -9.44 3.61
CA GLY A 151 2.88 -8.74 4.11
C GLY A 151 3.16 -7.33 4.62
N VAL A 152 4.17 -6.61 4.09
CA VAL A 152 4.57 -5.23 4.44
C VAL A 152 4.94 -5.03 5.92
N SER A 153 4.15 -5.56 6.83
CA SER A 153 4.35 -5.47 8.30
C SER A 153 4.71 -6.81 8.95
N GLY A 154 4.70 -7.91 8.20
CA GLY A 154 4.82 -9.25 8.75
C GLY A 154 3.53 -9.77 9.42
N HIS A 155 2.42 -9.03 9.30
CA HIS A 155 1.14 -9.46 9.87
C HIS A 155 0.68 -10.78 9.21
N PRO A 156 0.31 -11.82 9.99
CA PRO A 156 -0.08 -13.12 9.44
C PRO A 156 -1.23 -13.05 8.43
N ASN A 157 -2.23 -12.19 8.69
CA ASN A 157 -3.36 -12.01 7.78
C ASN A 157 -2.95 -11.37 6.45
N HIS A 158 -1.96 -10.45 6.41
CA HIS A 158 -1.43 -9.91 5.16
C HIS A 158 -0.68 -10.96 4.35
N VAL A 159 0.10 -11.81 5.04
CA VAL A 159 0.78 -12.96 4.40
C VAL A 159 -0.23 -13.97 3.87
N ALA A 160 -1.32 -14.22 4.61
CA ALA A 160 -2.40 -15.10 4.17
C ALA A 160 -3.14 -14.51 2.95
N ALA A 161 -3.45 -13.21 2.94
CA ALA A 161 -4.03 -12.54 1.78
C ALA A 161 -3.17 -12.75 0.52
N TYR A 162 -1.85 -12.55 0.63
CA TYR A 162 -0.92 -12.84 -0.47
C TYR A 162 -1.00 -14.30 -0.93
N ARG A 163 -0.98 -15.26 0.00
CA ARG A 163 -1.01 -16.69 -0.35
C ARG A 163 -2.30 -17.08 -1.07
N GLY A 164 -3.44 -16.60 -0.57
CA GLY A 164 -4.74 -16.85 -1.20
C GLY A 164 -4.86 -16.23 -2.58
N VAL A 165 -4.42 -14.98 -2.77
CA VAL A 165 -4.38 -14.33 -4.09
C VAL A 165 -3.42 -15.07 -5.03
N ARG A 166 -2.24 -15.47 -4.57
CA ARG A 166 -1.28 -16.23 -5.37
C ARG A 166 -1.83 -17.59 -5.79
N ARG A 167 -2.54 -18.29 -4.89
CA ARG A 167 -3.22 -19.56 -5.19
C ARG A 167 -4.28 -19.36 -6.28
N TRP A 168 -5.10 -18.33 -6.14
CA TRP A 168 -6.07 -17.96 -7.16
C TRP A 168 -5.39 -17.65 -8.51
N ALA A 169 -4.34 -16.82 -8.51
CA ALA A 169 -3.64 -16.44 -9.74
C ALA A 169 -3.04 -17.65 -10.47
N ALA A 170 -2.46 -18.62 -9.74
CA ALA A 170 -1.91 -19.84 -10.32
C ALA A 170 -2.99 -20.72 -10.99
N ALA A 171 -4.22 -20.69 -10.49
CA ALA A 171 -5.36 -21.37 -11.12
C ALA A 171 -5.88 -20.57 -12.34
N ALA A 172 -5.97 -19.25 -12.22
CA ALA A 172 -6.48 -18.36 -13.27
C ALA A 172 -5.54 -18.31 -14.50
N GLN A 173 -4.22 -18.38 -14.32
CA GLN A 173 -3.24 -18.39 -15.42
C GLN A 173 -3.41 -19.53 -16.42
N LYS A 174 -4.14 -20.59 -16.06
CA LYS A 174 -4.48 -21.69 -16.95
C LYS A 174 -5.62 -21.32 -17.93
N ILE A 175 -6.25 -20.18 -17.74
CA ILE A 175 -7.37 -19.68 -18.54
C ILE A 175 -6.84 -18.52 -19.39
N SER A 176 -7.18 -18.48 -20.67
CA SER A 176 -6.85 -17.36 -21.56
C SER A 176 -7.45 -16.05 -21.01
N ALA A 177 -6.69 -14.95 -21.05
CA ALA A 177 -7.09 -13.61 -20.57
C ALA A 177 -7.29 -13.47 -19.06
N SER A 178 -6.46 -14.16 -18.25
CA SER A 178 -6.47 -13.96 -16.79
C SER A 178 -6.02 -12.54 -16.40
N PRO A 179 -6.58 -11.96 -15.32
CA PRO A 179 -6.15 -10.66 -14.79
C PRO A 179 -4.67 -10.64 -14.42
N GLU A 180 -4.01 -9.51 -14.65
CA GLU A 180 -2.67 -9.31 -14.10
C GLU A 180 -2.71 -9.29 -12.58
N THR A 181 -1.75 -9.92 -11.94
CA THR A 181 -1.66 -9.95 -10.48
C THR A 181 -0.38 -9.26 -10.03
N TRP A 182 -0.54 -8.33 -9.09
CA TRP A 182 0.54 -7.49 -8.59
C TRP A 182 0.58 -7.47 -7.07
N ALA A 183 1.78 -7.28 -6.52
CA ALA A 183 2.00 -7.22 -5.08
C ALA A 183 2.74 -5.95 -4.67
N LEU A 184 2.32 -5.36 -3.55
CA LEU A 184 3.04 -4.30 -2.87
C LEU A 184 4.30 -4.88 -2.21
N VAL A 185 5.46 -4.36 -2.59
CA VAL A 185 6.76 -4.86 -2.14
C VAL A 185 7.04 -4.44 -0.69
N THR A 186 7.40 -5.42 0.13
CA THR A 186 7.90 -5.18 1.48
C THR A 186 9.34 -4.71 1.43
N VAL A 187 9.62 -3.58 2.04
CA VAL A 187 10.98 -3.08 2.26
C VAL A 187 11.45 -3.38 3.70
N ASN A 188 12.77 -3.41 3.91
CA ASN A 188 13.32 -3.59 5.25
C ASN A 188 12.95 -2.40 6.18
N PRO A 189 13.02 -2.58 7.52
CA PRO A 189 12.61 -1.54 8.48
C PRO A 189 13.35 -0.21 8.31
N LEU A 190 14.64 -0.23 7.97
CA LEU A 190 15.42 0.99 7.76
C LEU A 190 14.85 1.78 6.57
N ARG A 191 14.69 1.15 5.41
CA ARG A 191 14.10 1.76 4.22
C ARG A 191 12.65 2.20 4.46
N LYS A 192 11.89 1.44 5.26
CA LYS A 192 10.50 1.73 5.59
C LYS A 192 10.32 3.11 6.23
N PHE A 193 11.28 3.56 7.05
CA PHE A 193 11.20 4.80 7.81
C PHE A 193 12.19 5.89 7.38
N LEU A 194 12.95 5.65 6.30
CA LEU A 194 13.82 6.67 5.68
C LEU A 194 13.07 7.66 4.77
N THR A 195 11.77 7.56 4.70
CA THR A 195 10.81 8.42 3.97
C THR A 195 11.35 8.92 2.63
N PHE A 196 12.00 10.09 2.63
CA PHE A 196 12.50 10.73 1.41
C PHE A 196 13.78 10.10 0.85
N GLY A 197 14.69 9.60 1.70
CA GLY A 197 15.92 8.97 1.24
C GLY A 197 15.68 7.67 0.48
N ASP A 198 14.60 6.94 0.80
CA ASP A 198 14.27 5.69 0.14
C ASP A 198 13.67 5.88 -1.27
N VAL A 199 13.05 7.01 -1.57
CA VAL A 199 12.51 7.28 -2.92
C VAL A 199 13.61 7.22 -3.97
N PHE A 200 14.76 7.84 -3.69
CA PHE A 200 15.91 7.80 -4.57
C PHE A 200 16.52 6.39 -4.69
N ALA A 201 16.70 5.70 -3.54
CA ALA A 201 17.21 4.34 -3.53
C ALA A 201 16.29 3.38 -4.32
N SER A 202 14.98 3.50 -4.15
CA SER A 202 14.00 2.70 -4.90
C SER A 202 14.08 2.97 -6.39
N PHE A 203 14.20 4.23 -6.81
CA PHE A 203 14.33 4.60 -8.21
C PHE A 203 15.60 4.06 -8.88
N ALA A 204 16.71 4.09 -8.14
CA ALA A 204 18.01 3.67 -8.64
C ALA A 204 18.22 2.14 -8.62
N LEU A 205 17.62 1.44 -7.64
CA LEU A 205 17.94 0.05 -7.33
C LEU A 205 16.82 -0.95 -7.69
N GLU A 206 15.59 -0.49 -7.96
CA GLU A 206 14.46 -1.38 -8.15
C GLU A 206 13.98 -1.44 -9.59
N SER A 207 13.83 -2.68 -10.11
CA SER A 207 13.17 -2.97 -11.38
C SER A 207 11.63 -3.01 -11.29
N HIS A 208 11.07 -2.57 -10.17
CA HIS A 208 9.63 -2.59 -9.89
C HIS A 208 8.92 -1.35 -10.46
N VAL A 209 7.62 -1.46 -10.64
CA VAL A 209 6.79 -0.28 -10.93
C VAL A 209 6.73 0.58 -9.67
N LEU A 210 7.24 1.80 -9.77
CA LEU A 210 7.20 2.78 -8.68
C LEU A 210 6.00 3.70 -8.87
N VAL A 211 5.25 3.90 -7.79
CA VAL A 211 4.09 4.77 -7.74
C VAL A 211 4.27 5.77 -6.61
N ALA A 212 4.31 7.04 -6.94
CA ALA A 212 4.45 8.12 -5.95
C ALA A 212 3.09 8.74 -5.62
N ALA A 213 2.88 9.07 -4.35
CA ALA A 213 1.73 9.83 -3.91
C ALA A 213 1.75 11.23 -4.53
N THR A 214 0.61 11.69 -4.98
CA THR A 214 0.43 13.10 -5.39
C THR A 214 0.26 14.01 -4.19
N SER A 215 -0.26 13.45 -3.09
CA SER A 215 -0.44 14.13 -1.83
C SER A 215 -0.33 13.16 -0.66
N ALA A 216 0.78 13.21 0.07
CA ALA A 216 0.92 12.47 1.33
C ALA A 216 -0.07 12.97 2.40
N MET A 217 -0.50 14.25 2.30
CA MET A 217 -1.51 14.80 3.18
C MET A 217 -2.88 14.12 2.97
N GLU A 218 -3.23 13.79 1.73
CA GLU A 218 -4.44 13.04 1.41
C GLU A 218 -4.38 11.64 2.01
N VAL A 219 -3.24 10.93 1.90
CA VAL A 219 -3.03 9.61 2.52
C VAL A 219 -3.21 9.69 4.04
N ARG A 220 -2.58 10.69 4.68
CA ARG A 220 -2.73 10.94 6.12
C ARG A 220 -4.18 11.23 6.51
N ARG A 221 -4.89 12.03 5.71
CA ARG A 221 -6.29 12.34 5.96
C ARG A 221 -7.18 11.11 5.80
N ALA A 222 -6.96 10.29 4.78
CA ALA A 222 -7.67 9.02 4.61
C ALA A 222 -7.51 8.13 5.85
N MET A 223 -6.26 7.94 6.33
CA MET A 223 -6.02 7.16 7.54
C MET A 223 -6.70 7.76 8.78
N SER A 224 -6.81 9.09 8.89
CA SER A 224 -7.48 9.75 10.02
C SER A 224 -9.00 9.55 10.04
N LEU A 225 -9.59 9.08 8.94
CA LEU A 225 -11.02 8.72 8.87
C LEU A 225 -11.32 7.38 9.55
N HIS A 226 -10.31 6.52 9.67
CA HIS A 226 -10.35 5.33 10.51
C HIS A 226 -10.14 5.72 11.98
N ARG A 227 -11.10 6.39 12.57
CA ARG A 227 -10.99 7.02 13.91
C ARG A 227 -10.67 6.00 15.00
N SER A 228 -11.29 4.83 14.96
CA SER A 228 -11.03 3.73 15.90
C SER A 228 -9.57 3.26 15.84
N GLN A 229 -8.92 3.44 14.69
CA GLN A 229 -7.57 3.01 14.39
C GLN A 229 -6.55 4.17 14.41
N TRP A 230 -6.98 5.42 14.63
CA TRP A 230 -6.15 6.63 14.60
C TRP A 230 -5.33 6.84 15.88
N VAL A 231 -4.58 5.81 16.28
CA VAL A 231 -3.72 5.78 17.47
C VAL A 231 -2.33 6.39 17.20
N TRP A 232 -1.57 6.69 18.25
CA TRP A 232 -0.32 7.44 18.15
C TRP A 232 0.71 6.81 17.19
N TYR A 233 0.93 5.49 17.23
CA TYR A 233 1.91 4.82 16.39
C TYR A 233 1.49 4.79 14.90
N ARG A 234 0.21 4.73 14.58
CA ARG A 234 -0.28 4.86 13.20
C ARG A 234 -0.15 6.28 12.68
N LYS A 235 -0.31 7.30 13.54
CA LYS A 235 -0.02 8.70 13.21
C LYS A 235 1.45 8.87 12.81
N LEU A 236 2.37 8.29 13.58
CA LEU A 236 3.79 8.29 13.24
C LEU A 236 4.05 7.50 11.94
N PHE A 237 3.39 6.35 11.77
CA PHE A 237 3.53 5.55 10.56
C PHE A 237 3.22 6.35 9.29
N VAL A 238 2.08 7.00 9.19
CA VAL A 238 1.69 7.75 7.98
C VAL A 238 2.50 9.03 7.78
N VAL A 239 3.24 9.48 8.79
CA VAL A 239 4.18 10.62 8.66
C VAL A 239 5.55 10.16 8.18
N PHE A 240 6.06 9.05 8.73
CA PHE A 240 7.45 8.64 8.52
C PHE A 240 7.63 7.43 7.60
N SER A 241 6.58 6.66 7.35
CA SER A 241 6.69 5.48 6.48
C SER A 241 6.68 5.85 5.01
N ARG A 242 7.60 5.26 4.24
CA ARG A 242 7.62 5.39 2.78
C ARG A 242 6.29 5.03 2.12
N TYR A 243 5.50 4.11 2.70
CA TYR A 243 4.23 3.67 2.12
C TYR A 243 3.18 4.78 2.01
N ALA A 244 3.34 5.88 2.76
CA ALA A 244 2.51 7.07 2.59
C ALA A 244 2.96 7.96 1.41
N TYR A 245 4.14 7.72 0.84
CA TYR A 245 4.76 8.55 -0.20
C TYR A 245 5.03 7.79 -1.50
N VAL A 246 5.48 6.53 -1.39
CA VAL A 246 5.86 5.71 -2.55
C VAL A 246 5.49 4.26 -2.32
N ASN A 247 4.90 3.65 -3.34
CA ASN A 247 4.71 2.21 -3.44
C ASN A 247 5.60 1.62 -4.54
N SER A 248 6.21 0.47 -4.26
CA SER A 248 6.86 -0.38 -5.25
C SER A 248 5.97 -1.58 -5.52
N LEU A 249 5.58 -1.80 -6.76
CA LEU A 249 4.69 -2.88 -7.16
C LEU A 249 5.44 -3.89 -8.01
N ARG A 250 5.26 -5.17 -7.71
CA ARG A 250 5.86 -6.29 -8.44
C ARG A 250 4.78 -7.20 -9.00
N ARG A 251 4.94 -7.63 -10.25
CA ARG A 251 4.07 -8.64 -10.87
C ARG A 251 4.31 -10.01 -10.21
N LEU A 252 3.24 -10.76 -9.96
CA LEU A 252 3.27 -12.12 -9.41
C LEU A 252 3.25 -13.18 -10.50
#